data_790cc34d8190bf8cc83ab9036c0e231e
#
_entry.id   790cc34d8190bf8cc83ab9036c0e231e
#
_cell.length_a   1.000
_cell.length_b   1.000
_cell.length_c   1.000
_cell.angle_alpha   90.00
_cell.angle_beta   90.00
_cell.angle_gamma   90.00
#
_symmetry.space_group_name_H-M   'P 1'
#
loop_
_entity.id
_entity.type
_entity.pdbx_description
1 polymer ?
#
loop_
_entity_poly.entity_id
_entity_poly.type
_entity_poly.pdbx_seq_one_letter_code
_entity_poly.pdbx_strand_id
1 'polypeptide(L)'
;MHSTHLDGSTELKPLRLEHVMYMSFCNDVSCLIDNKIIVLAEHQSTVNANMPIRFLEYAARLYEQIQNPRDRYLRKLKQIPTPEFYVFYNGEEKYPVQAELWLSDAFTVKSAKPCLELVVKVININYNKDNGVLKRCKPLQEYTQFVEAVRRHVKLDAENGFKNAIKECIQNDILRDYLERKSREVMNMLI
;
A
#
# COMPACT_ATOMS: atom_id res chain seq x y z
N MET A 1 15.96 3.08 12.95
CA MET A 1 14.51 3.31 12.87
C MET A 1 14.27 4.82 12.88
N HIS A 2 14.10 5.42 11.71
CA HIS A 2 13.65 6.80 11.64
C HIS A 2 12.12 6.78 11.58
N SER A 3 11.49 6.99 12.75
CA SER A 3 10.08 7.37 12.77
C SER A 3 10.04 8.84 12.34
N THR A 4 9.76 9.08 11.05
CA THR A 4 9.42 10.41 10.59
C THR A 4 8.12 10.81 11.27
N HIS A 5 8.20 11.68 12.28
CA HIS A 5 7.03 12.38 12.78
C HIS A 5 6.57 13.33 11.68
N LEU A 6 5.48 12.97 11.02
CA LEU A 6 4.75 13.90 10.17
C LEU A 6 4.11 14.92 11.13
N ASP A 7 4.63 16.13 11.15
CA ASP A 7 3.98 17.25 11.80
C ASP A 7 2.91 17.83 10.87
N GLY A 8 2.05 18.70 11.41
CA GLY A 8 0.95 19.31 10.63
C GLY A 8 1.39 20.20 9.46
N SER A 9 2.70 20.41 9.26
CA SER A 9 3.31 21.18 8.18
C SER A 9 3.83 20.31 7.03
N THR A 10 3.80 18.98 7.18
CA THR A 10 4.31 18.03 6.17
C THR A 10 3.50 18.10 4.88
N GLU A 11 4.14 18.44 3.77
CA GLU A 11 3.51 18.48 2.47
C GLU A 11 3.43 17.08 1.86
N LEU A 12 2.20 16.61 1.57
CA LEU A 12 1.94 15.35 0.88
C LEU A 12 1.47 15.62 -0.54
N LYS A 13 2.24 15.20 -1.53
CA LYS A 13 1.86 15.26 -2.94
C LYS A 13 1.56 13.85 -3.44
N PRO A 14 0.31 13.53 -3.81
CA PRO A 14 0.01 12.27 -4.48
C PRO A 14 0.73 12.22 -5.84
N LEU A 15 1.37 11.11 -6.12
CA LEU A 15 1.96 10.82 -7.42
C LEU A 15 1.11 9.75 -8.10
N ARG A 16 0.93 9.86 -9.41
CA ARG A 16 0.25 8.82 -10.22
C ARG A 16 1.20 8.37 -11.31
N LEU A 17 1.36 7.06 -11.45
CA LEU A 17 2.02 6.50 -12.62
C LEU A 17 1.09 6.67 -13.82
N GLU A 18 1.55 7.37 -14.85
CA GLU A 18 0.82 7.49 -16.10
C GLU A 18 0.82 6.15 -16.84
N HIS A 19 -0.34 5.82 -17.45
CA HIS A 19 -0.50 4.60 -18.22
C HIS A 19 0.39 4.62 -19.46
N VAL A 20 1.26 3.64 -19.61
CA VAL A 20 1.93 3.35 -20.86
C VAL A 20 1.00 2.48 -21.72
N MET A 21 0.86 2.80 -23.01
CA MET A 21 -0.19 2.39 -23.96
C MET A 21 -0.51 0.89 -24.04
N TYR A 22 0.23 -0.01 -23.41
CA TYR A 22 0.02 -1.47 -23.49
C TYR A 22 0.08 -2.25 -22.18
N MET A 23 0.31 -1.61 -21.03
CA MET A 23 0.30 -2.30 -19.73
C MET A 23 -0.22 -1.34 -18.64
N SER A 24 -1.29 -1.74 -17.98
CA SER A 24 -1.84 -1.02 -16.80
C SER A 24 -0.99 -1.29 -15.57
N PHE A 25 0.21 -0.72 -15.50
CA PHE A 25 1.00 -0.70 -14.28
C PHE A 25 0.54 0.47 -13.42
N CYS A 26 -0.34 0.18 -12.49
CA CYS A 26 -0.70 1.11 -11.42
C CYS A 26 -0.22 0.52 -10.10
N ASN A 27 0.38 1.35 -9.26
CA ASN A 27 0.50 1.04 -7.84
C ASN A 27 -0.69 1.65 -7.10
N ASP A 28 -1.07 1.05 -5.96
CA ASP A 28 -2.27 1.48 -5.22
C ASP A 28 -2.09 2.90 -4.66
N VAL A 29 -0.93 3.17 -4.07
CA VAL A 29 -0.62 4.48 -3.49
C VAL A 29 0.82 4.86 -3.77
N SER A 30 1.02 6.05 -4.30
CA SER A 30 2.33 6.72 -4.30
C SER A 30 2.20 8.17 -3.88
N CYS A 31 3.10 8.63 -3.03
CA CYS A 31 3.14 10.01 -2.58
C CYS A 31 4.57 10.50 -2.37
N LEU A 32 4.74 11.80 -2.60
CA LEU A 32 5.97 12.52 -2.31
C LEU A 32 5.79 13.32 -1.03
N ILE A 33 6.67 13.11 -0.07
CA ILE A 33 6.65 13.77 1.24
C ILE A 33 7.77 14.82 1.27
N ASP A 34 7.41 16.09 1.44
CA ASP A 34 8.32 17.25 1.53
C ASP A 34 9.38 17.32 0.41
N ASN A 35 9.08 16.79 -0.76
CA ASN A 35 10.03 16.62 -1.87
C ASN A 35 11.31 15.82 -1.49
N LYS A 36 11.29 15.04 -0.41
CA LYS A 36 12.44 14.30 0.13
C LYS A 36 12.28 12.80 0.09
N ILE A 37 11.06 12.29 0.27
CA ILE A 37 10.78 10.86 0.36
C ILE A 37 9.65 10.52 -0.60
N ILE A 38 9.84 9.46 -1.40
CA ILE A 38 8.76 8.84 -2.17
C ILE A 38 8.32 7.59 -1.43
N VAL A 39 7.06 7.55 -1.02
CA VAL A 39 6.44 6.34 -0.48
C VAL A 39 5.64 5.65 -1.59
N LEU A 40 5.95 4.40 -1.82
CA LEU A 40 5.21 3.49 -2.68
C LEU A 40 4.59 2.40 -1.81
N ALA A 41 3.27 2.29 -1.84
CA ALA A 41 2.57 1.30 -1.05
C ALA A 41 1.55 0.52 -1.91
N GLU A 42 1.43 -0.77 -1.64
CA GLU A 42 0.42 -1.64 -2.24
C GLU A 42 -0.33 -2.43 -1.17
N HIS A 43 -1.59 -2.70 -1.45
CA HIS A 43 -2.43 -3.57 -0.66
C HIS A 43 -2.51 -4.96 -1.32
N GLN A 44 -2.23 -6.02 -0.55
CA GLN A 44 -2.19 -7.39 -1.06
C GLN A 44 -3.02 -8.33 -0.19
N SER A 45 -3.91 -9.10 -0.81
CA SER A 45 -4.65 -10.20 -0.16
C SER A 45 -3.96 -11.55 -0.30
N THR A 46 -2.91 -11.64 -1.10
CA THR A 46 -2.10 -12.85 -1.30
C THR A 46 -0.63 -12.57 -1.05
N VAL A 47 0.12 -13.58 -0.65
CA VAL A 47 1.59 -13.46 -0.52
C VAL A 47 2.22 -13.43 -1.91
N ASN A 48 2.99 -12.38 -2.21
CA ASN A 48 3.66 -12.23 -3.49
C ASN A 48 5.14 -11.89 -3.28
N ALA A 49 6.01 -12.86 -3.52
CA ALA A 49 7.46 -12.71 -3.40
C ALA A 49 8.08 -11.80 -4.48
N ASN A 50 7.34 -11.51 -5.57
CA ASN A 50 7.84 -10.68 -6.67
C ASN A 50 7.60 -9.17 -6.46
N MET A 51 7.14 -8.76 -5.30
CA MET A 51 6.91 -7.34 -5.01
C MET A 51 8.16 -6.47 -5.19
N PRO A 52 9.39 -6.90 -4.85
CA PRO A 52 10.58 -6.10 -5.11
C PRO A 52 10.80 -5.80 -6.60
N ILE A 53 10.50 -6.74 -7.50
CA ILE A 53 10.60 -6.54 -8.95
C ILE A 53 9.59 -5.48 -9.41
N ARG A 54 8.33 -5.58 -8.94
CA ARG A 54 7.29 -4.60 -9.27
C ARG A 54 7.64 -3.20 -8.78
N PHE A 55 8.12 -3.07 -7.55
CA PHE A 55 8.50 -1.77 -6.99
C PHE A 55 9.74 -1.17 -7.67
N LEU A 56 10.66 -1.99 -8.16
CA LEU A 56 11.78 -1.50 -8.97
C LEU A 56 11.26 -0.80 -10.25
N GLU A 57 10.31 -1.41 -10.94
CA GLU A 57 9.70 -0.85 -12.15
C GLU A 57 8.92 0.44 -11.83
N TYR A 58 8.16 0.46 -10.75
CA TYR A 58 7.41 1.66 -10.32
C TYR A 58 8.34 2.82 -9.95
N ALA A 59 9.39 2.54 -9.17
CA ALA A 59 10.36 3.56 -8.77
C ALA A 59 11.08 4.16 -9.97
N ALA A 60 11.51 3.33 -10.93
CA ALA A 60 12.16 3.81 -12.13
C ALA A 60 11.27 4.78 -12.91
N ARG A 61 9.99 4.44 -13.11
CA ARG A 61 9.02 5.28 -13.81
C ARG A 61 8.70 6.58 -13.07
N LEU A 62 8.54 6.51 -11.74
CA LEU A 62 8.31 7.72 -10.95
C LEU A 62 9.50 8.68 -11.02
N TYR A 63 10.71 8.16 -10.95
CA TYR A 63 11.89 9.01 -11.12
C TYR A 63 11.99 9.62 -12.53
N GLU A 64 11.54 8.91 -13.55
CA GLU A 64 11.45 9.48 -14.90
C GLU A 64 10.45 10.63 -14.99
N GLN A 65 9.31 10.53 -14.32
CA GLN A 65 8.27 11.57 -14.31
C GLN A 65 8.69 12.83 -13.54
N ILE A 66 9.35 12.65 -12.38
CA ILE A 66 9.66 13.79 -11.49
C ILE A 66 10.99 14.47 -11.76
N GLN A 67 11.88 13.84 -12.55
CA GLN A 67 13.20 14.39 -12.86
C GLN A 67 13.23 15.02 -14.24
N ASN A 68 13.97 16.14 -14.36
CA ASN A 68 14.31 16.65 -15.68
C ASN A 68 15.32 15.68 -16.36
N PRO A 69 15.02 15.14 -17.55
CA PRO A 69 15.93 14.23 -18.26
C PRO A 69 17.35 14.77 -18.45
N ARG A 70 17.53 16.09 -18.55
CA ARG A 70 18.85 16.73 -18.70
C ARG A 70 19.70 16.66 -17.44
N ASP A 71 19.10 16.54 -16.26
CA ASP A 71 19.81 16.50 -14.98
C ASP A 71 20.74 15.28 -14.86
N ARG A 72 20.44 14.19 -15.58
CA ARG A 72 21.27 12.97 -15.62
C ARG A 72 22.66 13.17 -16.22
N TYR A 73 22.83 14.23 -17.02
CA TYR A 73 24.09 14.55 -17.71
C TYR A 73 24.88 15.65 -17.03
N LEU A 74 24.41 16.17 -15.90
CA LEU A 74 25.13 17.18 -15.14
C LEU A 74 26.37 16.57 -14.47
N ARG A 75 27.46 17.33 -14.40
CA ARG A 75 28.67 16.93 -13.67
C ARG A 75 28.44 16.93 -12.14
N LYS A 76 27.53 17.80 -11.67
CA LYS A 76 27.17 17.89 -10.25
C LYS A 76 26.13 16.82 -9.93
N LEU A 77 26.35 16.08 -8.83
CA LEU A 77 25.39 15.10 -8.33
C LEU A 77 24.03 15.76 -8.08
N LYS A 78 23.01 15.25 -8.75
CA LYS A 78 21.62 15.62 -8.51
C LYS A 78 21.04 14.73 -7.41
N GLN A 79 20.52 15.35 -6.38
CA GLN A 79 19.79 14.62 -5.32
C GLN A 79 18.37 14.30 -5.80
N ILE A 80 17.92 13.11 -5.46
CA ILE A 80 16.58 12.61 -5.76
C ILE A 80 15.90 12.19 -4.44
N PRO A 81 14.56 12.22 -4.35
CA PRO A 81 13.85 11.75 -3.17
C PRO A 81 14.19 10.31 -2.84
N THR A 82 14.31 10.01 -1.54
CA THR A 82 14.58 8.64 -1.08
C THR A 82 13.34 7.77 -1.24
N PRO A 83 13.40 6.59 -1.86
CA PRO A 83 12.25 5.73 -2.03
C PRO A 83 12.05 4.84 -0.79
N GLU A 84 10.79 4.64 -0.40
CA GLU A 84 10.37 3.67 0.60
C GLU A 84 9.25 2.80 0.04
N PHE A 85 9.33 1.47 0.27
CA PHE A 85 8.44 0.48 -0.32
C PHE A 85 7.69 -0.29 0.76
N TYR A 86 6.36 -0.30 0.66
CA TYR A 86 5.50 -0.96 1.63
C TYR A 86 4.47 -1.85 0.95
N VAL A 87 4.21 -3.02 1.54
CA VAL A 87 3.06 -3.86 1.24
C VAL A 87 2.21 -3.98 2.50
N PHE A 88 0.95 -3.62 2.40
CA PHE A 88 -0.04 -3.88 3.44
C PHE A 88 -0.76 -5.19 3.11
N TYR A 89 -0.39 -6.24 3.86
CA TYR A 89 -0.95 -7.57 3.68
C TYR A 89 -2.15 -7.79 4.59
N ASN A 90 -3.29 -8.20 4.01
CA ASN A 90 -4.47 -8.60 4.76
C ASN A 90 -5.08 -9.93 4.29
N GLY A 91 -4.29 -10.81 3.69
CA GLY A 91 -4.74 -12.12 3.23
C GLY A 91 -5.11 -13.08 4.38
N GLU A 92 -5.67 -14.22 4.03
CA GLU A 92 -6.05 -15.27 5.00
C GLU A 92 -4.89 -16.22 5.32
N GLU A 93 -3.87 -16.29 4.46
CA GLU A 93 -2.70 -17.12 4.70
C GLU A 93 -1.93 -16.65 5.94
N LYS A 94 -1.37 -17.61 6.68
CA LYS A 94 -0.55 -17.30 7.84
C LYS A 94 0.70 -16.55 7.41
N TYR A 95 0.83 -15.30 7.84
CA TYR A 95 1.96 -14.44 7.53
C TYR A 95 2.47 -13.74 8.80
N PRO A 96 3.78 -13.47 8.95
CA PRO A 96 4.33 -12.78 10.10
C PRO A 96 3.74 -11.36 10.24
N VAL A 97 3.87 -10.74 11.42
CA VAL A 97 3.42 -9.36 11.68
C VAL A 97 4.14 -8.37 10.77
N GLN A 98 5.43 -8.60 10.57
CA GLN A 98 6.28 -7.85 9.64
C GLN A 98 7.24 -8.81 8.93
N ALA A 99 7.57 -8.50 7.69
CA ALA A 99 8.57 -9.20 6.89
C ALA A 99 9.27 -8.22 5.96
N GLU A 100 10.41 -8.63 5.43
CA GLU A 100 11.12 -7.92 4.38
C GLU A 100 11.27 -8.83 3.17
N LEU A 101 11.08 -8.26 1.98
CA LEU A 101 11.34 -8.93 0.71
C LEU A 101 12.48 -8.19 0.03
N TRP A 102 13.47 -8.94 -0.41
CA TRP A 102 14.71 -8.41 -0.96
C TRP A 102 14.76 -8.67 -2.48
N LEU A 103 15.11 -7.65 -3.26
CA LEU A 103 15.23 -7.81 -4.71
C LEU A 103 16.30 -8.84 -5.08
N SER A 104 17.38 -8.89 -4.33
CA SER A 104 18.46 -9.87 -4.54
C SER A 104 18.02 -11.34 -4.38
N ASP A 105 16.87 -11.58 -3.71
CA ASP A 105 16.30 -12.93 -3.66
C ASP A 105 15.80 -13.43 -5.02
N ALA A 106 15.49 -12.53 -5.93
CA ALA A 106 15.10 -12.86 -7.30
C ALA A 106 16.29 -13.08 -8.25
N PHE A 107 17.52 -12.76 -7.85
CA PHE A 107 18.67 -12.89 -8.73
C PHE A 107 19.09 -14.33 -8.91
N THR A 108 19.35 -14.74 -10.14
CA THR A 108 19.80 -16.09 -10.51
C THR A 108 21.12 -16.44 -9.83
N VAL A 109 22.05 -15.48 -9.78
CA VAL A 109 23.35 -15.65 -9.10
C VAL A 109 23.36 -14.81 -7.84
N LYS A 110 23.53 -15.46 -6.70
CA LYS A 110 23.55 -14.78 -5.40
C LYS A 110 24.89 -14.09 -5.14
N SER A 111 24.84 -12.92 -4.56
CA SER A 111 25.99 -12.14 -4.12
C SER A 111 25.77 -11.61 -2.71
N ALA A 112 26.82 -11.65 -1.88
CA ALA A 112 26.76 -11.04 -0.55
C ALA A 112 26.68 -9.49 -0.59
N LYS A 113 27.06 -8.89 -1.73
CA LYS A 113 26.98 -7.45 -1.98
C LYS A 113 26.44 -7.22 -3.39
N PRO A 114 25.13 -7.30 -3.60
CA PRO A 114 24.55 -7.05 -4.90
C PRO A 114 24.76 -5.59 -5.29
N CYS A 115 25.05 -5.34 -6.58
CA CYS A 115 25.18 -3.97 -7.09
C CYS A 115 23.85 -3.21 -7.16
N LEU A 116 22.73 -3.94 -7.13
CA LEU A 116 21.37 -3.41 -7.07
C LEU A 116 20.63 -4.10 -5.94
N GLU A 117 20.06 -3.33 -5.03
CA GLU A 117 19.21 -3.85 -3.96
C GLU A 117 18.01 -2.93 -3.74
N LEU A 118 16.87 -3.55 -3.43
CA LEU A 118 15.63 -2.92 -3.03
C LEU A 118 14.95 -3.79 -1.98
N VAL A 119 14.54 -3.18 -0.89
CA VAL A 119 13.90 -3.89 0.22
C VAL A 119 12.47 -3.40 0.39
N VAL A 120 11.52 -4.32 0.32
CA VAL A 120 10.09 -4.05 0.54
C VAL A 120 9.71 -4.47 1.93
N LYS A 121 9.14 -3.55 2.70
CA LYS A 121 8.59 -3.83 4.04
C LYS A 121 7.15 -4.31 3.91
N VAL A 122 6.90 -5.56 4.30
CA VAL A 122 5.55 -6.12 4.37
C VAL A 122 5.02 -5.96 5.78
N ILE A 123 3.85 -5.34 5.92
CA ILE A 123 3.16 -5.12 7.18
C ILE A 123 1.84 -5.87 7.14
N ASN A 124 1.71 -6.88 8.00
CA ASN A 124 0.46 -7.63 8.12
C ASN A 124 -0.56 -6.81 8.91
N ILE A 125 -1.57 -6.31 8.21
CA ILE A 125 -2.62 -5.47 8.77
C ILE A 125 -3.89 -6.23 9.15
N ASN A 126 -3.86 -7.57 9.22
CA ASN A 126 -5.00 -8.30 9.73
C ASN A 126 -5.36 -7.85 11.14
N TYR A 127 -6.65 -7.79 11.45
CA TYR A 127 -7.20 -7.28 12.72
C TYR A 127 -6.59 -7.94 13.98
N ASN A 128 -6.25 -9.22 13.90
CA ASN A 128 -5.65 -9.98 14.99
C ASN A 128 -4.13 -9.79 15.13
N LYS A 129 -3.51 -8.88 14.36
CA LYS A 129 -2.08 -8.62 14.42
C LYS A 129 -1.77 -7.36 15.21
N ASP A 130 -0.90 -7.52 16.19
CA ASP A 130 -0.41 -6.39 16.98
C ASP A 130 0.74 -5.69 16.24
N ASN A 131 0.40 -4.65 15.47
CA ASN A 131 1.41 -3.82 14.83
C ASN A 131 1.19 -2.32 15.12
N GLY A 132 2.31 -1.57 15.16
CA GLY A 132 2.29 -0.16 15.52
C GLY A 132 1.61 0.75 14.49
N VAL A 133 1.41 0.29 13.26
CA VAL A 133 0.72 1.06 12.21
C VAL A 133 -0.79 1.06 12.50
N LEU A 134 -1.37 -0.09 12.79
CA LEU A 134 -2.80 -0.20 13.16
C LEU A 134 -3.11 0.64 14.40
N LYS A 135 -2.25 0.60 15.43
CA LYS A 135 -2.46 1.39 16.65
C LYS A 135 -2.51 2.91 16.43
N ARG A 136 -1.86 3.41 15.38
CA ARG A 136 -1.71 4.85 15.12
C ARG A 136 -2.61 5.37 14.00
N CYS A 137 -3.30 4.49 13.28
CA CYS A 137 -4.12 4.86 12.13
C CYS A 137 -5.55 4.32 12.30
N LYS A 138 -6.43 5.14 12.90
CA LYS A 138 -7.84 4.77 13.12
C LYS A 138 -8.54 4.29 11.84
N PRO A 139 -8.45 4.99 10.68
CA PRO A 139 -9.11 4.53 9.45
C PRO A 139 -8.61 3.15 9.00
N LEU A 140 -7.31 2.85 9.15
CA LEU A 140 -6.77 1.54 8.81
C LEU A 140 -7.25 0.47 9.78
N GLN A 141 -7.35 0.78 11.06
CA GLN A 141 -7.90 -0.11 12.08
C GLN A 141 -9.37 -0.45 11.79
N GLU A 142 -10.19 0.56 11.50
CA GLU A 142 -11.59 0.36 11.14
C GLU A 142 -11.74 -0.46 9.85
N TYR A 143 -10.87 -0.23 8.85
CA TYR A 143 -10.83 -1.03 7.63
C TYR A 143 -10.56 -2.52 7.93
N THR A 144 -9.60 -2.82 8.79
CA THR A 144 -9.28 -4.21 9.14
C THR A 144 -10.41 -4.90 9.92
N GLN A 145 -11.12 -4.15 10.77
CA GLN A 145 -12.32 -4.62 11.46
C GLN A 145 -13.45 -4.95 10.47
N PHE A 146 -13.66 -4.07 9.49
CA PHE A 146 -14.64 -4.28 8.42
C PHE A 146 -14.31 -5.54 7.60
N VAL A 147 -13.06 -5.72 7.17
CA VAL A 147 -12.63 -6.93 6.43
C VAL A 147 -12.88 -8.19 7.25
N GLU A 148 -12.59 -8.19 8.55
CA GLU A 148 -12.83 -9.32 9.43
C GLU A 148 -14.33 -9.62 9.58
N ALA A 149 -15.16 -8.59 9.73
CA ALA A 149 -16.62 -8.74 9.76
C ALA A 149 -17.14 -9.35 8.46
N VAL A 150 -16.67 -8.89 7.29
CA VAL A 150 -17.03 -9.44 5.98
C VAL A 150 -16.67 -10.92 5.90
N ARG A 151 -15.44 -11.30 6.26
CA ARG A 151 -15.00 -12.71 6.23
C ARG A 151 -15.85 -13.60 7.11
N ARG A 152 -16.17 -13.14 8.30
CA ARG A 152 -16.99 -13.87 9.26
C ARG A 152 -18.42 -14.07 8.76
N HIS A 153 -19.06 -13.00 8.28
CA HIS A 153 -20.44 -13.08 7.80
C HIS A 153 -20.56 -13.88 6.50
N VAL A 154 -19.64 -13.73 5.55
CA VAL A 154 -19.66 -14.48 4.28
C VAL A 154 -19.44 -15.99 4.52
N LYS A 155 -18.65 -16.38 5.52
CA LYS A 155 -18.52 -17.79 5.92
C LYS A 155 -19.83 -18.39 6.47
N LEU A 156 -20.67 -17.56 7.10
CA LEU A 156 -21.96 -18.00 7.69
C LEU A 156 -23.09 -17.98 6.64
N ASP A 157 -23.10 -16.99 5.77
CA ASP A 157 -24.12 -16.77 4.73
C ASP A 157 -23.45 -16.12 3.52
N ALA A 158 -23.17 -16.91 2.49
CA ALA A 158 -22.49 -16.44 1.29
C ALA A 158 -23.29 -15.39 0.51
N GLU A 159 -24.62 -15.45 0.57
CA GLU A 159 -25.52 -14.56 -0.20
C GLU A 159 -25.69 -13.20 0.49
N ASN A 160 -25.95 -13.19 1.78
CA ASN A 160 -26.25 -11.96 2.54
C ASN A 160 -25.09 -11.48 3.42
N GLY A 161 -24.02 -12.26 3.55
CA GLY A 161 -22.92 -12.00 4.49
C GLY A 161 -22.30 -10.64 4.34
N PHE A 162 -22.06 -10.19 3.11
CA PHE A 162 -21.50 -8.84 2.86
C PHE A 162 -22.43 -7.73 3.36
N LYS A 163 -23.75 -7.86 3.09
CA LYS A 163 -24.77 -6.91 3.55
C LYS A 163 -24.88 -6.90 5.08
N ASN A 164 -24.79 -8.06 5.71
CA ASN A 164 -24.84 -8.18 7.16
C ASN A 164 -23.61 -7.57 7.83
N ALA A 165 -22.43 -7.77 7.25
CA ALA A 165 -21.18 -7.12 7.71
C ALA A 165 -21.26 -5.60 7.66
N ILE A 166 -21.79 -5.03 6.56
CA ILE A 166 -21.98 -3.57 6.44
C ILE A 166 -22.92 -3.07 7.56
N LYS A 167 -24.05 -3.74 7.79
CA LYS A 167 -24.99 -3.35 8.85
C LYS A 167 -24.33 -3.38 10.23
N GLU A 168 -23.61 -4.44 10.54
CA GLU A 168 -22.89 -4.58 11.81
C GLU A 168 -21.87 -3.46 11.99
N CYS A 169 -21.07 -3.18 10.96
CA CYS A 169 -20.04 -2.15 11.03
C CYS A 169 -20.65 -0.76 11.22
N ILE A 170 -21.74 -0.42 10.51
CA ILE A 170 -22.46 0.83 10.72
C ILE A 170 -23.01 0.95 12.16
N GLN A 171 -23.59 -0.12 12.71
CA GLN A 171 -24.09 -0.13 14.09
C GLN A 171 -22.98 0.08 15.13
N ASN A 172 -21.78 -0.43 14.86
CA ASN A 172 -20.62 -0.33 15.74
C ASN A 172 -19.72 0.89 15.46
N ASP A 173 -20.18 1.82 14.63
CA ASP A 173 -19.42 3.04 14.25
C ASP A 173 -18.09 2.78 13.53
N ILE A 174 -17.99 1.64 12.85
CA ILE A 174 -16.82 1.24 12.05
C ILE A 174 -17.02 1.70 10.61
N LEU A 175 -16.16 2.60 10.13
CA LEU A 175 -16.27 3.21 8.79
C LEU A 175 -17.68 3.72 8.45
N ARG A 176 -18.49 4.13 9.45
CA ARG A 176 -19.92 4.47 9.28
C ARG A 176 -20.16 5.42 8.13
N ASP A 177 -19.56 6.59 8.14
CA ASP A 177 -19.78 7.64 7.12
C ASP A 177 -19.44 7.14 5.71
N TYR A 178 -18.37 6.36 5.60
CA TYR A 178 -17.95 5.78 4.32
C TYR A 178 -18.94 4.72 3.82
N LEU A 179 -19.35 3.79 4.68
CA LEU A 179 -20.25 2.70 4.32
C LEU A 179 -21.66 3.21 4.02
N GLU A 180 -22.19 4.19 4.77
CA GLU A 180 -23.49 4.80 4.49
C GLU A 180 -23.49 5.58 3.17
N ARG A 181 -22.42 6.30 2.86
CA ARG A 181 -22.28 6.99 1.58
C ARG A 181 -22.25 6.01 0.42
N LYS A 182 -21.42 4.97 0.50
CA LYS A 182 -21.29 3.95 -0.55
C LYS A 182 -22.56 3.14 -0.75
N SER A 183 -23.26 2.78 0.31
CA SER A 183 -24.57 2.12 0.21
C SER A 183 -25.60 2.97 -0.51
N ARG A 184 -25.61 4.29 -0.29
CA ARG A 184 -26.49 5.23 -1.02
C ARG A 184 -26.11 5.38 -2.48
N GLU A 185 -24.81 5.44 -2.81
CA GLU A 185 -24.33 5.48 -4.19
C GLU A 185 -24.77 4.23 -4.97
N VAL A 186 -24.65 3.04 -4.41
CA VAL A 186 -25.07 1.78 -5.05
C VAL A 186 -26.59 1.75 -5.23
N MET A 187 -27.38 2.19 -4.26
CA MET A 187 -28.84 2.28 -4.40
C MET A 187 -29.27 3.27 -5.49
N ASN A 188 -28.58 4.40 -5.60
CA ASN A 188 -28.88 5.40 -6.65
C ASN A 188 -28.48 4.98 -8.06
N MET A 189 -27.60 3.99 -8.23
CA MET A 189 -27.24 3.42 -9.53
C MET A 189 -28.22 2.34 -10.02
N LEU A 190 -29.12 1.87 -9.15
CA LEU A 190 -30.11 0.83 -9.46
C LEU A 190 -31.53 1.40 -9.73
N ILE A 191 -31.68 2.75 -9.69
CA ILE A 191 -32.88 3.49 -10.08
C ILE A 191 -32.63 4.21 -11.42
#